data_74728a019224c25438d03dd3c07b16c1
#
_entry.id   74728a019224c25438d03dd3c07b16c1
#
_cell.length_a   1.000
_cell.length_b   1.000
_cell.length_c   1.000
_cell.angle_alpha   90.00
_cell.angle_beta   90.00
_cell.angle_gamma   90.00
#
_symmetry.space_group_name_H-M   'P 1'
#
loop_
_entity.id
_entity.type
_entity.pdbx_description
1 polymer ?
#
loop_
_entity_poly.entity_id
_entity_poly.type
_entity_poly.pdbx_seq_one_letter_code
_entity_poly.pdbx_strand_id
1 'polypeptide(L)'
;MNQAQSKLIYATLLSLSTFFFVWTNPFGSSTVLSQTGLIPAPSLQQEQPELLTSESTLPPEVKSAVLNDAVKRTSKTVSALKIIEAKQQEWSDGCLGLGTDEICTQAITPGWEVVVTDGLRSWTYRTDNVGDAIRLEERR
;
A
#
# COMPACT_ATOMS: atom_id res chain seq x y z
N MET A 1 -22.67 38.86 16.70
CA MET A 1 -24.11 38.52 16.85
C MET A 1 -24.36 37.41 15.85
N ASN A 2 -24.66 36.33 16.13
CA ASN A 2 -25.26 35.32 16.96
C ASN A 2 -24.92 33.99 16.35
N GLN A 3 -24.31 33.06 17.14
CA GLN A 3 -25.06 32.11 17.97
C GLN A 3 -26.06 31.33 17.12
N ALA A 4 -26.21 30.08 17.18
CA ALA A 4 -26.00 29.15 18.27
C ALA A 4 -26.44 27.75 17.77
N GLN A 5 -25.83 26.75 18.39
CA GLN A 5 -26.56 25.59 18.88
C GLN A 5 -27.28 24.70 17.86
N SER A 6 -26.75 23.52 17.65
CA SER A 6 -27.57 22.34 17.82
C SER A 6 -26.72 21.14 18.19
N LYS A 7 -26.61 20.94 19.48
CA LYS A 7 -26.38 19.64 20.09
C LYS A 7 -27.66 18.83 19.91
N LEU A 8 -27.59 17.69 19.32
CA LEU A 8 -28.56 16.61 19.44
C LEU A 8 -27.79 15.30 19.49
N ILE A 9 -27.57 14.94 20.65
CA ILE A 9 -27.71 13.73 21.43
C ILE A 9 -28.61 12.69 20.75
N TYR A 10 -28.00 11.61 20.28
CA TYR A 10 -28.68 10.34 20.17
C TYR A 10 -27.84 9.28 20.90
N ALA A 11 -28.17 9.15 22.17
CA ALA A 11 -27.97 7.94 22.93
C ALA A 11 -29.17 7.01 22.68
N THR A 12 -28.93 5.74 22.76
CA THR A 12 -29.75 4.54 22.83
C THR A 12 -29.56 3.68 21.57
N LEU A 13 -29.23 2.38 21.61
CA LEU A 13 -29.61 1.33 22.54
C LEU A 13 -28.59 0.18 22.47
N LEU A 14 -28.29 -0.36 23.62
CA LEU A 14 -27.69 -1.68 23.83
C LEU A 14 -28.50 -2.78 23.13
N SER A 15 -27.82 -3.63 22.39
CA SER A 15 -28.30 -4.99 22.13
C SER A 15 -27.14 -5.95 22.35
N LEU A 16 -27.10 -6.51 23.55
CA LEU A 16 -26.36 -7.72 23.86
C LEU A 16 -26.96 -8.87 23.04
N SER A 17 -26.17 -9.46 22.18
CA SER A 17 -26.48 -10.78 21.63
C SER A 17 -25.21 -11.62 21.74
N THR A 18 -25.07 -12.26 22.89
CA THR A 18 -24.11 -13.32 23.16
C THR A 18 -24.55 -14.58 22.42
N PHE A 19 -23.93 -14.87 21.30
CA PHE A 19 -23.99 -16.20 20.70
C PHE A 19 -22.76 -16.99 21.13
N PHE A 20 -22.95 -17.79 22.20
CA PHE A 20 -22.05 -18.88 22.52
C PHE A 20 -22.26 -20.02 21.52
N PHE A 21 -21.31 -20.17 20.60
CA PHE A 21 -21.25 -21.39 19.80
C PHE A 21 -20.25 -22.33 20.47
N VAL A 22 -20.79 -23.24 21.27
CA VAL A 22 -20.06 -24.39 21.81
C VAL A 22 -19.92 -25.42 20.68
N TRP A 23 -18.77 -25.54 20.10
CA TRP A 23 -18.42 -26.68 19.26
C TRP A 23 -17.91 -27.80 20.15
N THR A 24 -18.78 -28.76 20.44
CA THR A 24 -18.42 -30.06 21.01
C THR A 24 -17.89 -30.96 19.88
N ASN A 25 -16.59 -31.25 19.90
CA ASN A 25 -16.02 -32.29 19.06
C ASN A 25 -16.34 -33.65 19.70
N PRO A 26 -17.04 -34.57 19.03
CA PRO A 26 -17.13 -35.94 19.49
C PRO A 26 -15.85 -36.70 19.10
N PHE A 27 -15.35 -37.40 20.08
CA PHE A 27 -14.30 -38.40 20.05
C PHE A 27 -14.28 -39.23 18.76
N GLY A 28 -13.12 -39.26 18.12
CA GLY A 28 -12.75 -40.28 17.14
C GLY A 28 -11.39 -40.87 17.52
N SER A 29 -11.44 -41.93 18.31
CA SER A 29 -10.26 -42.80 18.50
C SER A 29 -9.89 -43.43 17.17
N SER A 30 -8.71 -43.18 16.66
CA SER A 30 -8.16 -43.93 15.54
C SER A 30 -6.85 -44.57 15.98
N THR A 31 -6.92 -45.87 16.06
CA THR A 31 -5.90 -46.88 16.23
C THR A 31 -4.66 -46.64 15.38
N VAL A 32 -3.53 -46.74 16.08
CA VAL A 32 -2.19 -46.76 15.48
C VAL A 32 -2.02 -48.07 14.70
N LEU A 33 -1.93 -48.00 13.39
CA LEU A 33 -1.42 -49.07 12.55
C LEU A 33 -0.03 -48.63 12.07
N SER A 34 0.97 -49.33 12.60
CA SER A 34 2.35 -49.33 12.08
C SER A 34 2.30 -49.64 10.57
N GLN A 35 2.73 -48.69 9.75
CA GLN A 35 3.16 -49.01 8.40
C GLN A 35 4.58 -48.55 8.18
N THR A 36 5.38 -49.56 8.00
CA THR A 36 6.76 -49.60 7.55
C THR A 36 6.91 -48.89 6.19
N GLY A 37 7.83 -47.94 6.11
CA GLY A 37 8.62 -47.61 4.95
C GLY A 37 7.89 -47.23 3.67
N LEU A 38 7.60 -45.94 3.51
CA LEU A 38 7.49 -45.29 2.19
C LEU A 38 8.15 -43.93 2.30
N ILE A 39 9.15 -43.74 1.46
CA ILE A 39 9.87 -42.49 1.26
C ILE A 39 8.86 -41.37 0.99
N PRO A 40 8.84 -40.28 1.76
CA PRO A 40 7.99 -39.16 1.40
C PRO A 40 8.47 -38.57 0.08
N ALA A 41 7.59 -38.62 -0.92
CA ALA A 41 7.76 -37.84 -2.12
C ALA A 41 7.96 -36.37 -1.75
N PRO A 42 8.82 -35.62 -2.48
CA PRO A 42 8.96 -34.20 -2.21
C PRO A 42 7.60 -33.57 -2.44
N SER A 43 7.03 -33.06 -1.36
CA SER A 43 5.87 -32.17 -1.42
C SER A 43 6.27 -31.00 -2.31
N LEU A 44 5.65 -30.93 -3.49
CA LEU A 44 5.61 -29.71 -4.28
C LEU A 44 4.95 -28.67 -3.37
N GLN A 45 5.78 -27.90 -2.70
CA GLN A 45 5.33 -26.63 -2.12
C GLN A 45 4.79 -25.85 -3.32
N GLN A 46 3.49 -25.77 -3.39
CA GLN A 46 2.83 -24.77 -4.21
C GLN A 46 3.32 -23.43 -3.66
N GLU A 47 4.29 -22.88 -4.35
CA GLU A 47 4.67 -21.51 -4.30
C GLU A 47 3.40 -20.75 -4.71
N GLN A 48 2.60 -20.38 -3.70
CA GLN A 48 1.57 -19.38 -3.91
C GLN A 48 2.29 -18.15 -4.45
N PRO A 49 1.89 -17.62 -5.59
CA PRO A 49 2.37 -16.31 -5.98
C PRO A 49 1.87 -15.35 -4.90
N GLU A 50 2.75 -15.02 -3.95
CA GLU A 50 2.55 -13.86 -3.11
C GLU A 50 2.32 -12.70 -4.08
N LEU A 51 1.12 -12.19 -4.03
CA LEU A 51 0.79 -10.91 -4.61
C LEU A 51 1.64 -9.89 -3.84
N LEU A 52 2.90 -9.75 -4.27
CA LEU A 52 3.82 -8.76 -3.75
C LEU A 52 3.15 -7.42 -3.99
N THR A 53 2.52 -6.91 -2.96
CA THR A 53 2.08 -5.52 -2.95
C THR A 53 3.34 -4.70 -3.15
N SER A 54 3.44 -4.04 -4.29
CA SER A 54 4.60 -3.22 -4.72
C SER A 54 5.09 -2.23 -3.66
N GLU A 55 4.29 -2.01 -2.62
CA GLU A 55 4.60 -1.10 -1.52
C GLU A 55 5.73 -1.61 -0.60
N SER A 56 5.95 -2.93 -0.50
CA SER A 56 6.96 -3.49 0.42
C SER A 56 8.40 -3.29 -0.04
N THR A 57 8.62 -2.94 -1.31
CA THR A 57 9.95 -2.72 -1.90
C THR A 57 10.34 -1.26 -2.01
N LEU A 58 9.39 -0.32 -1.81
CA LEU A 58 9.65 1.11 -1.90
C LEU A 58 10.48 1.59 -0.69
N PRO A 59 11.61 2.26 -0.91
CA PRO A 59 12.41 2.83 0.17
C PRO A 59 11.59 3.79 1.04
N PRO A 60 11.74 3.75 2.37
CA PRO A 60 10.97 4.60 3.29
C PRO A 60 11.20 6.10 3.05
N GLU A 61 12.38 6.48 2.59
CA GLU A 61 12.72 7.86 2.22
C GLU A 61 11.86 8.33 1.04
N VAL A 62 11.80 7.54 -0.03
CA VAL A 62 10.99 7.83 -1.22
C VAL A 62 9.51 7.87 -0.86
N LYS A 63 9.03 6.90 -0.05
CA LYS A 63 7.65 6.88 0.45
C LYS A 63 7.31 8.18 1.19
N SER A 64 8.16 8.59 2.12
CA SER A 64 7.96 9.79 2.92
C SER A 64 7.97 11.05 2.06
N ALA A 65 8.91 11.15 1.13
CA ALA A 65 9.04 12.27 0.25
C ALA A 65 7.82 12.45 -0.66
N VAL A 66 7.34 11.37 -1.29
CA VAL A 66 6.15 11.37 -2.14
C VAL A 66 4.89 11.74 -1.37
N LEU A 67 4.66 11.13 -0.20
CA LEU A 67 3.48 11.45 0.61
C LEU A 67 3.50 12.89 1.10
N ASN A 68 4.65 13.43 1.48
CA ASN A 68 4.78 14.83 1.89
C ASN A 68 4.46 15.80 0.74
N ASP A 69 4.92 15.53 -0.47
CA ASP A 69 4.58 16.35 -1.64
C ASP A 69 3.08 16.23 -1.97
N ALA A 70 2.53 15.04 -1.93
CA ALA A 70 1.11 14.80 -2.16
C ALA A 70 0.21 15.55 -1.16
N VAL A 71 0.58 15.59 0.13
CA VAL A 71 -0.10 16.39 1.16
C VAL A 71 -0.10 17.87 0.81
N LYS A 72 1.06 18.43 0.42
CA LYS A 72 1.19 19.84 0.05
C LYS A 72 0.31 20.21 -1.13
N ARG A 73 0.24 19.35 -2.15
CA ARG A 73 -0.52 19.60 -3.38
C ARG A 73 -2.03 19.39 -3.22
N THR A 74 -2.42 18.41 -2.43
CA THR A 74 -3.84 18.01 -2.30
C THR A 74 -4.53 18.63 -1.10
N SER A 75 -3.79 19.20 -0.15
CA SER A 75 -4.27 19.67 1.16
C SER A 75 -4.97 18.56 1.97
N LYS A 76 -4.65 17.30 1.68
CA LYS A 76 -5.14 16.12 2.40
C LYS A 76 -4.19 15.79 3.55
N THR A 77 -4.66 15.01 4.51
CA THR A 77 -3.79 14.43 5.55
C THR A 77 -3.08 13.19 4.99
N VAL A 78 -1.92 12.85 5.55
CA VAL A 78 -1.18 11.63 5.16
C VAL A 78 -2.05 10.37 5.29
N SER A 79 -2.90 10.30 6.32
CA SER A 79 -3.80 9.17 6.56
C SER A 79 -4.89 8.99 5.50
N ALA A 80 -5.21 10.05 4.75
CA ALA A 80 -6.16 10.01 3.65
C ALA A 80 -5.53 9.61 2.31
N LEU A 81 -4.20 9.46 2.26
CA LEU A 81 -3.45 9.14 1.07
C LEU A 81 -2.85 7.74 1.19
N LYS A 82 -2.89 6.97 0.10
CA LYS A 82 -2.31 5.63 0.04
C LYS A 82 -1.46 5.49 -1.22
N ILE A 83 -0.32 4.86 -1.10
CA ILE A 83 0.44 4.38 -2.24
C ILE A 83 -0.19 3.07 -2.69
N ILE A 84 -0.60 2.99 -3.94
CA ILE A 84 -1.24 1.81 -4.52
C ILE A 84 -0.33 1.09 -5.51
N GLU A 85 0.72 1.75 -5.98
CA GLU A 85 1.68 1.17 -6.91
C GLU A 85 3.03 1.86 -6.73
N ALA A 86 4.11 1.08 -6.80
CA ALA A 86 5.47 1.57 -6.83
C ALA A 86 6.31 0.65 -7.72
N LYS A 87 6.96 1.22 -8.74
CA LYS A 87 7.82 0.50 -9.70
C LYS A 87 9.16 1.17 -9.79
N GLN A 88 10.22 0.38 -9.82
CA GLN A 88 11.53 0.88 -10.21
C GLN A 88 11.52 1.26 -11.68
N GLN A 89 12.11 2.41 -11.98
CA GLN A 89 12.24 2.97 -13.33
C GLN A 89 13.60 3.60 -13.54
N GLU A 90 13.98 3.72 -14.81
CA GLU A 90 15.14 4.51 -15.24
C GLU A 90 14.64 5.67 -16.09
N TRP A 91 14.98 6.89 -15.68
CA TRP A 91 14.61 8.10 -16.36
C TRP A 91 15.71 8.52 -17.33
N SER A 92 15.34 9.10 -18.44
CA SER A 92 16.28 9.53 -19.51
C SER A 92 17.23 10.66 -19.08
N ASP A 93 16.90 11.36 -18.03
CA ASP A 93 17.62 12.56 -17.58
C ASP A 93 17.39 12.84 -16.08
N GLY A 94 18.14 13.82 -15.55
CA GLY A 94 18.01 14.23 -14.15
C GLY A 94 16.72 14.99 -13.81
N CYS A 95 15.89 15.33 -14.80
CA CYS A 95 14.54 15.86 -14.59
C CYS A 95 13.47 14.78 -14.62
N LEU A 96 13.87 13.52 -14.49
CA LEU A 96 12.98 12.36 -14.44
C LEU A 96 12.12 12.20 -15.71
N GLY A 97 12.63 12.66 -16.85
CA GLY A 97 11.92 12.64 -18.14
C GLY A 97 10.72 13.58 -18.22
N LEU A 98 10.59 14.54 -17.31
CA LEU A 98 9.49 15.51 -17.26
C LEU A 98 9.96 16.97 -17.40
N GLY A 99 11.22 17.19 -17.73
CA GLY A 99 11.74 18.54 -18.01
C GLY A 99 11.20 19.07 -19.34
N THR A 100 10.59 20.26 -19.32
CA THR A 100 10.11 20.94 -20.55
C THR A 100 10.94 22.16 -20.90
N ASP A 101 11.21 23.03 -19.94
CA ASP A 101 11.86 24.33 -20.15
C ASP A 101 13.09 24.52 -19.23
N GLU A 102 13.56 23.47 -18.60
CA GLU A 102 14.70 23.49 -17.68
C GLU A 102 15.91 22.72 -18.25
N ILE A 103 17.09 23.11 -17.79
CA ILE A 103 18.31 22.39 -18.14
C ILE A 103 18.42 21.14 -17.28
N CYS A 104 18.28 19.99 -17.91
CA CYS A 104 18.39 18.70 -17.26
C CYS A 104 19.74 18.05 -17.51
N THR A 105 20.29 17.42 -16.49
CA THR A 105 21.46 16.58 -16.65
C THR A 105 21.15 15.41 -17.58
N GLN A 106 21.92 15.25 -18.64
CA GLN A 106 21.75 14.18 -19.64
C GLN A 106 22.39 12.88 -19.15
N ALA A 107 21.88 12.38 -18.02
CA ALA A 107 22.32 11.14 -17.42
C ALA A 107 21.11 10.30 -17.06
N ILE A 108 21.17 9.00 -17.34
CA ILE A 108 20.14 8.05 -16.89
C ILE A 108 20.06 8.12 -15.38
N THR A 109 18.87 8.40 -14.87
CA THR A 109 18.61 8.54 -13.43
C THR A 109 17.73 7.40 -12.98
N PRO A 110 18.25 6.45 -12.20
CA PRO A 110 17.42 5.40 -11.61
C PRO A 110 16.49 5.98 -10.53
N GLY A 111 15.29 5.44 -10.44
CA GLY A 111 14.30 5.96 -9.50
C GLY A 111 13.04 5.11 -9.41
N TRP A 112 11.94 5.76 -9.06
CA TRP A 112 10.65 5.10 -8.82
C TRP A 112 9.50 5.85 -9.50
N GLU A 113 8.60 5.09 -10.10
CA GLU A 113 7.25 5.54 -10.42
C GLU A 113 6.33 5.13 -9.28
N VAL A 114 5.66 6.10 -8.67
CA VAL A 114 4.82 5.88 -7.49
C VAL A 114 3.44 6.45 -7.73
N VAL A 115 2.40 5.62 -7.56
CA VAL A 115 1.00 6.05 -7.68
C VAL A 115 0.38 6.21 -6.29
N VAL A 116 -0.08 7.42 -6.02
CA VAL A 116 -0.77 7.79 -4.77
C VAL A 116 -2.24 8.02 -5.06
N THR A 117 -3.11 7.60 -4.16
CA THR A 117 -4.57 7.82 -4.27
C THR A 117 -5.19 8.32 -2.97
N ASP A 118 -6.28 9.10 -3.08
CA ASP A 118 -7.19 9.43 -1.97
C ASP A 118 -8.49 8.62 -2.01
N GLY A 119 -8.54 7.58 -2.86
CA GLY A 119 -9.72 6.75 -3.09
C GLY A 119 -10.66 7.27 -4.19
N LEU A 120 -10.55 8.54 -4.59
CA LEU A 120 -11.34 9.15 -5.67
C LEU A 120 -10.47 9.53 -6.86
N ARG A 121 -9.26 9.97 -6.61
CA ARG A 121 -8.27 10.41 -7.61
C ARG A 121 -6.95 9.75 -7.35
N SER A 122 -6.13 9.65 -8.39
CA SER A 122 -4.77 9.13 -8.31
C SER A 122 -3.79 10.11 -8.95
N TRP A 123 -2.59 10.13 -8.41
CA TRP A 123 -1.47 10.95 -8.86
C TRP A 123 -0.27 10.07 -9.07
N THR A 124 0.38 10.19 -10.20
CA THR A 124 1.62 9.47 -10.53
C THR A 124 2.79 10.40 -10.27
N TYR A 125 3.72 9.93 -9.47
CA TYR A 125 4.96 10.62 -9.13
C TYR A 125 6.14 9.90 -9.75
N ARG A 126 7.11 10.68 -10.22
CA ARG A 126 8.44 10.18 -10.57
C ARG A 126 9.43 10.68 -9.55
N THR A 127 10.34 9.82 -9.12
CA THR A 127 11.38 10.17 -8.15
C THR A 127 12.72 9.59 -8.60
N ASP A 128 13.80 10.08 -8.02
CA ASP A 128 15.07 9.37 -7.98
C ASP A 128 15.04 8.25 -6.92
N ASN A 129 16.14 7.52 -6.75
CA ASN A 129 16.24 6.40 -5.84
C ASN A 129 16.11 6.76 -4.35
N VAL A 130 16.37 8.02 -3.99
CA VAL A 130 16.43 8.51 -2.61
C VAL A 130 15.28 9.46 -2.25
N GLY A 131 14.52 9.92 -3.26
CA GLY A 131 13.41 10.83 -3.07
C GLY A 131 13.80 12.31 -2.97
N ASP A 132 15.02 12.68 -3.39
CA ASP A 132 15.46 14.06 -3.42
C ASP A 132 14.87 14.82 -4.62
N ALA A 133 14.81 14.16 -5.78
CA ALA A 133 14.10 14.64 -6.94
C ALA A 133 12.70 14.03 -6.99
N ILE A 134 11.65 14.87 -6.99
CA ILE A 134 10.26 14.43 -7.08
C ILE A 134 9.53 15.28 -8.09
N ARG A 135 8.79 14.63 -8.99
CA ARG A 135 7.93 15.29 -9.95
C ARG A 135 6.58 14.62 -10.05
N LEU A 136 5.54 15.42 -10.11
CA LEU A 136 4.20 14.96 -10.42
C LEU A 136 4.03 14.86 -11.93
N GLU A 137 3.63 13.69 -12.41
CA GLU A 137 3.25 13.52 -13.81
C GLU A 137 1.83 14.04 -14.02
N GLU A 138 1.71 15.18 -14.69
CA GLU A 138 0.41 15.73 -15.05
C GLU A 138 -0.19 14.91 -16.20
N ARG A 139 -1.36 14.35 -15.99
CA ARG A 139 -2.12 13.74 -17.08
C ARG A 139 -2.56 14.82 -18.08
N ARG A 140 -2.04 14.76 -19.27
CA ARG A 140 -2.50 15.57 -20.41
C ARG A 140 -3.81 15.02 -20.97
#